data_13c9f913217387a88e1c7931277c11e1
#
_entry.id   13c9f913217387a88e1c7931277c11e1
#
_cell.length_a   1.000
_cell.length_b   1.000
_cell.length_c   1.000
_cell.angle_alpha   90.00
_cell.angle_beta   90.00
_cell.angle_gamma   90.00
#
_symmetry.space_group_name_H-M   'P 1'
#
loop_
_entity.id
_entity.type
_entity.pdbx_description
1 polymer ?
#
loop_
_entity_poly.entity_id
_entity_poly.type
_entity_poly.pdbx_seq_one_letter_code
_entity_poly.pdbx_strand_id
1 'polypeptide(L)'
;MQLFKEYRGLSRETYILSLGRIVTAMGSMVWPMMTMILKIKMHIEADTIATLMTFCSLAMIPLTLLGGKMADHLTRRKIIIVCDIISIMGYLYCAIFELNWTAFAVFIAASLLQSMEGPAYSALVADLTSSADRERAYSLNYLALNLGMILSPSVGGMLFANHLKLLFLINALAIGTSTILIAIGLRHVVNSDAAAFDSPYESGGKGSTLSILKEYPVLILFFIVTSLSWAMYNQQSYLIPLDLSEINGDKGALIYGTMTSLNCIVVVIFTPLWTKWLRNRPEVKKSFFGTFFFFLGFVVFINAKGHQLVYYLAVMIYTWGEILHSLSNEPYLTRRVPATHRGRILGVNTVIQSIIYGLFQIGIGKWYVSLGSRMTWFIVLSILAVALILTIVLLQRDKKVFDQLHVKK
;
A
#
# COMPACT_ATOMS: atom_id res chain seq x y z
N MET A 1 12.21 -6.98 22.38
CA MET A 1 13.15 -8.04 21.92
C MET A 1 12.49 -9.39 21.63
N GLN A 2 11.35 -9.76 22.21
CA GLN A 2 10.64 -11.02 21.87
C GLN A 2 10.00 -11.01 20.48
N LEU A 3 9.52 -9.86 19.99
CA LEU A 3 8.89 -9.66 18.67
C LEU A 3 9.79 -10.07 17.48
N PHE A 4 11.09 -9.88 17.58
CA PHE A 4 12.04 -10.21 16.51
C PHE A 4 12.62 -11.64 16.59
N LYS A 5 12.27 -12.42 17.62
CA LYS A 5 12.73 -13.82 17.73
C LYS A 5 12.16 -14.70 16.61
N GLU A 6 10.94 -14.41 16.14
CA GLU A 6 10.28 -15.14 15.07
C GLU A 6 11.01 -15.04 13.71
N TYR A 7 11.79 -13.99 13.51
CA TYR A 7 12.52 -13.77 12.24
C TYR A 7 13.94 -14.37 12.26
N ARG A 8 14.38 -15.01 13.36
CA ARG A 8 15.70 -15.63 13.44
C ARG A 8 15.78 -16.90 12.61
N GLY A 9 16.91 -17.09 11.92
CA GLY A 9 17.17 -18.30 11.13
C GLY A 9 16.73 -18.23 9.67
N LEU A 10 16.27 -17.08 9.19
CA LEU A 10 16.11 -16.81 7.76
C LEU A 10 17.49 -16.73 7.07
N SER A 11 17.52 -16.88 5.74
CA SER A 11 18.75 -16.80 4.97
C SER A 11 19.42 -15.41 5.07
N ARG A 12 20.73 -15.37 4.93
CA ARG A 12 21.50 -14.11 4.90
C ARG A 12 20.98 -13.18 3.81
N GLU A 13 20.63 -13.73 2.68
CA GLU A 13 20.11 -13.04 1.50
C GLU A 13 18.77 -12.36 1.80
N THR A 14 17.89 -13.01 2.57
CA THR A 14 16.62 -12.44 3.03
C THR A 14 16.86 -11.21 3.92
N TYR A 15 17.82 -11.26 4.83
CA TYR A 15 18.16 -10.09 5.65
C TYR A 15 18.77 -8.95 4.82
N ILE A 16 19.61 -9.24 3.83
CA ILE A 16 20.18 -8.22 2.93
C ILE A 16 19.07 -7.55 2.14
N LEU A 17 18.13 -8.34 1.60
CA LEU A 17 16.99 -7.82 0.87
C LEU A 17 16.10 -6.94 1.75
N SER A 18 15.84 -7.37 2.99
CA SER A 18 15.06 -6.60 3.97
C SER A 18 15.79 -5.30 4.38
N LEU A 19 17.12 -5.33 4.54
CA LEU A 19 17.90 -4.12 4.80
C LEU A 19 17.85 -3.14 3.64
N GLY A 20 17.97 -3.62 2.40
CA GLY A 20 17.77 -2.81 1.20
C GLY A 20 16.38 -2.14 1.20
N ARG A 21 15.34 -2.88 1.61
CA ARG A 21 13.96 -2.36 1.72
C ARG A 21 13.84 -1.25 2.77
N ILE A 22 14.49 -1.39 3.94
CA ILE A 22 14.56 -0.34 4.96
C ILE A 22 15.19 0.92 4.37
N VAL A 23 16.36 0.79 3.73
CA VAL A 23 17.10 1.93 3.16
C VAL A 23 16.29 2.65 2.09
N THR A 24 15.68 1.92 1.15
CA THR A 24 14.80 2.51 0.13
C THR A 24 13.62 3.25 0.78
N ALA A 25 12.97 2.64 1.77
CA ALA A 25 11.84 3.24 2.46
C ALA A 25 12.24 4.49 3.28
N MET A 26 13.43 4.53 3.88
CA MET A 26 13.95 5.72 4.54
C MET A 26 14.13 6.91 3.59
N GLY A 27 14.41 6.66 2.31
CA GLY A 27 14.51 7.71 1.30
C GLY A 27 13.18 8.09 0.66
N SER A 28 12.13 7.30 0.80
CA SER A 28 10.84 7.50 0.12
C SER A 28 10.02 8.67 0.68
N MET A 29 10.59 9.90 0.58
CA MET A 29 10.01 11.12 1.15
C MET A 29 9.09 11.85 0.18
N VAL A 30 9.33 11.72 -1.13
CA VAL A 30 8.64 12.52 -2.16
C VAL A 30 7.18 12.08 -2.33
N TRP A 31 6.94 10.78 -2.41
CA TRP A 31 5.60 10.26 -2.69
C TRP A 31 4.56 10.63 -1.62
N PRO A 32 4.83 10.52 -0.30
CA PRO A 32 3.90 11.00 0.72
C PRO A 32 3.59 12.50 0.62
N MET A 33 4.55 13.31 0.16
CA MET A 33 4.39 14.77 0.02
C MET A 33 3.77 15.19 -1.33
N MET A 34 3.47 14.25 -2.24
CA MET A 34 3.09 14.54 -3.62
C MET A 34 1.90 15.48 -3.75
N THR A 35 0.81 15.23 -3.03
CA THR A 35 -0.37 16.10 -3.02
C THR A 35 -0.02 17.54 -2.65
N MET A 36 0.82 17.72 -1.62
CA MET A 36 1.25 19.05 -1.18
C MET A 36 2.25 19.70 -2.13
N ILE A 37 3.14 18.90 -2.76
CA ILE A 37 4.03 19.40 -3.82
C ILE A 37 3.20 19.99 -4.96
N LEU A 38 2.21 19.27 -5.46
CA LEU A 38 1.32 19.70 -6.53
C LEU A 38 0.50 20.92 -6.11
N LYS A 39 -0.09 20.92 -4.90
CA LYS A 39 -0.95 22.01 -4.41
C LYS A 39 -0.16 23.30 -4.11
N ILE A 40 0.90 23.18 -3.31
CA ILE A 40 1.61 24.35 -2.76
C ILE A 40 2.74 24.83 -3.68
N LYS A 41 3.55 23.91 -4.23
CA LYS A 41 4.73 24.29 -5.02
C LYS A 41 4.44 24.47 -6.51
N MET A 42 3.44 23.75 -7.04
CA MET A 42 3.02 23.88 -8.44
C MET A 42 1.70 24.65 -8.63
N HIS A 43 1.02 25.02 -7.54
CA HIS A 43 -0.25 25.76 -7.53
C HIS A 43 -1.37 25.09 -8.36
N ILE A 44 -1.44 23.76 -8.32
CA ILE A 44 -2.43 22.98 -9.08
C ILE A 44 -3.72 22.87 -8.24
N GLU A 45 -4.87 22.96 -8.91
CA GLU A 45 -6.17 22.78 -8.28
C GLU A 45 -6.42 21.32 -7.84
N ALA A 46 -7.21 21.16 -6.77
CA ALA A 46 -7.42 19.85 -6.12
C ALA A 46 -8.04 18.80 -7.05
N ASP A 47 -8.98 19.17 -7.92
CA ASP A 47 -9.59 18.25 -8.89
C ASP A 47 -8.59 17.78 -9.95
N THR A 48 -7.70 18.66 -10.39
CA THR A 48 -6.60 18.34 -11.31
C THR A 48 -5.59 17.41 -10.63
N ILE A 49 -5.24 17.64 -9.36
CA ILE A 49 -4.39 16.74 -8.57
C ILE A 49 -5.03 15.34 -8.48
N ALA A 50 -6.33 15.27 -8.17
CA ALA A 50 -7.05 14.00 -8.10
C ALA A 50 -7.02 13.24 -9.44
N THR A 51 -7.21 13.96 -10.53
CA THR A 51 -7.16 13.43 -11.90
C THR A 51 -5.76 12.90 -12.23
N LEU A 52 -4.70 13.68 -11.96
CA LEU A 52 -3.32 13.27 -12.17
C LEU A 52 -2.96 12.03 -11.35
N MET A 53 -3.31 11.99 -10.07
CA MET A 53 -3.06 10.83 -9.21
C MET A 53 -3.80 9.58 -9.71
N THR A 54 -5.02 9.75 -10.24
CA THR A 54 -5.78 8.65 -10.85
C THR A 54 -5.08 8.11 -12.09
N PHE A 55 -4.66 8.99 -13.01
CA PHE A 55 -3.93 8.55 -14.20
C PHE A 55 -2.62 7.86 -13.86
N CYS A 56 -1.86 8.36 -12.88
CA CYS A 56 -0.65 7.70 -12.39
C CYS A 56 -0.95 6.30 -11.86
N SER A 57 -1.98 6.14 -11.04
CA SER A 57 -2.38 4.84 -10.47
C SER A 57 -2.83 3.85 -11.56
N LEU A 58 -3.59 4.31 -12.56
CA LEU A 58 -4.01 3.45 -13.68
C LEU A 58 -2.83 3.06 -14.57
N ALA A 59 -1.88 3.98 -14.80
CA ALA A 59 -0.67 3.69 -15.58
C ALA A 59 0.27 2.68 -14.90
N MET A 60 0.24 2.58 -13.57
CA MET A 60 1.02 1.56 -12.83
C MET A 60 0.55 0.13 -13.12
N ILE A 61 -0.74 -0.10 -13.41
CA ILE A 61 -1.30 -1.44 -13.59
C ILE A 61 -0.60 -2.21 -14.72
N PRO A 62 -0.58 -1.71 -15.98
CA PRO A 62 0.06 -2.44 -17.08
C PRO A 62 1.56 -2.63 -16.84
N LEU A 63 2.25 -1.66 -16.21
CA LEU A 63 3.67 -1.77 -15.90
C LEU A 63 3.95 -2.82 -14.83
N THR A 64 3.13 -2.90 -13.79
CA THR A 64 3.22 -3.97 -12.78
C THR A 64 3.02 -5.35 -13.42
N LEU A 65 2.05 -5.49 -14.34
CA LEU A 65 1.82 -6.74 -15.08
C LEU A 65 2.99 -7.09 -16.00
N LEU A 66 3.59 -6.10 -16.66
CA LEU A 66 4.80 -6.27 -17.47
C LEU A 66 5.98 -6.69 -16.59
N GLY A 67 6.17 -6.06 -15.43
CA GLY A 67 7.18 -6.43 -14.43
C GLY A 67 7.03 -7.88 -13.98
N GLY A 68 5.81 -8.34 -13.73
CA GLY A 68 5.50 -9.73 -13.41
C GLY A 68 5.92 -10.70 -14.53
N LYS A 69 5.53 -10.41 -15.79
CA LYS A 69 5.97 -11.22 -16.95
C LYS A 69 7.48 -11.23 -17.12
N MET A 70 8.14 -10.09 -16.94
CA MET A 70 9.60 -10.01 -17.01
C MET A 70 10.25 -10.86 -15.90
N ALA A 71 9.69 -10.87 -14.70
CA ALA A 71 10.19 -11.65 -13.57
C ALA A 71 10.06 -13.17 -13.77
N ASP A 72 9.16 -13.63 -14.64
CA ASP A 72 9.03 -15.04 -15.03
C ASP A 72 10.15 -15.48 -16.01
N HIS A 73 10.66 -14.57 -16.85
CA HIS A 73 11.61 -14.90 -17.91
C HIS A 73 13.02 -14.37 -17.69
N LEU A 74 13.19 -13.34 -16.89
CA LEU A 74 14.48 -12.70 -16.64
C LEU A 74 14.92 -12.91 -15.18
N THR A 75 16.22 -12.71 -14.93
CA THR A 75 16.74 -12.72 -13.56
C THR A 75 16.12 -11.57 -12.76
N ARG A 76 15.32 -11.88 -11.74
CA ARG A 76 14.58 -10.92 -10.88
C ARG A 76 15.47 -9.80 -10.35
N ARG A 77 16.68 -10.16 -9.91
CA ARG A 77 17.69 -9.18 -9.47
C ARG A 77 18.09 -8.18 -10.55
N LYS A 78 18.22 -8.61 -11.84
CA LYS A 78 18.55 -7.71 -12.95
C LYS A 78 17.42 -6.70 -13.22
N ILE A 79 16.17 -7.13 -13.12
CA ILE A 79 15.00 -6.25 -13.28
C ILE A 79 15.04 -5.15 -12.24
N ILE A 80 15.24 -5.50 -10.96
CA ILE A 80 15.33 -4.55 -9.86
C ILE A 80 16.46 -3.53 -10.15
N ILE A 81 17.66 -3.99 -10.44
CA ILE A 81 18.82 -3.10 -10.67
C ILE A 81 18.59 -2.15 -11.86
N VAL A 82 18.00 -2.63 -12.97
CA VAL A 82 17.77 -1.80 -14.15
C VAL A 82 16.68 -0.75 -13.87
N CYS A 83 15.58 -1.15 -13.24
CA CYS A 83 14.50 -0.21 -12.85
C CYS A 83 15.02 0.85 -11.86
N ASP A 84 15.81 0.43 -10.88
CA ASP A 84 16.43 1.34 -9.91
C ASP A 84 17.36 2.36 -10.58
N ILE A 85 18.27 1.93 -11.46
CA ILE A 85 19.20 2.84 -12.15
C ILE A 85 18.44 3.92 -12.92
N ILE A 86 17.39 3.55 -13.67
CA ILE A 86 16.59 4.51 -14.43
C ILE A 86 15.83 5.45 -13.48
N SER A 87 15.30 4.91 -12.38
CA SER A 87 14.61 5.71 -11.36
C SER A 87 15.55 6.69 -10.68
N ILE A 88 16.78 6.27 -10.32
CA ILE A 88 17.83 7.14 -9.76
C ILE A 88 18.11 8.32 -10.69
N MET A 89 18.27 8.06 -11.99
CA MET A 89 18.49 9.15 -12.97
C MET A 89 17.32 10.16 -12.98
N GLY A 90 16.07 9.67 -12.91
CA GLY A 90 14.88 10.51 -12.82
C GLY A 90 14.83 11.36 -11.54
N TYR A 91 15.13 10.77 -10.39
CA TYR A 91 15.17 11.49 -9.12
C TYR A 91 16.33 12.50 -9.07
N LEU A 92 17.51 12.17 -9.63
CA LEU A 92 18.64 13.10 -9.73
C LEU A 92 18.30 14.28 -10.66
N TYR A 93 17.59 14.05 -11.76
CA TYR A 93 17.08 15.12 -12.60
C TYR A 93 16.23 16.10 -11.78
N CYS A 94 15.27 15.61 -11.01
CA CYS A 94 14.41 16.44 -10.15
C CYS A 94 15.17 17.12 -8.99
N ALA A 95 16.30 16.58 -8.56
CA ALA A 95 17.16 17.20 -7.54
C ALA A 95 17.98 18.38 -8.11
N ILE A 96 18.36 18.31 -9.38
CA ILE A 96 19.19 19.35 -10.04
C ILE A 96 18.34 20.48 -10.60
N PHE A 97 17.31 20.13 -11.37
CA PHE A 97 16.47 21.10 -12.07
C PHE A 97 15.35 21.65 -11.19
N GLU A 98 14.76 22.76 -11.60
CA GLU A 98 13.61 23.33 -10.90
C GLU A 98 12.34 22.52 -11.13
N LEU A 99 11.44 22.53 -10.14
CA LEU A 99 10.17 21.85 -10.23
C LEU A 99 9.28 22.54 -11.26
N ASN A 100 9.00 21.84 -12.35
CA ASN A 100 8.11 22.23 -13.43
C ASN A 100 7.42 20.98 -13.98
N TRP A 101 6.59 21.15 -15.00
CA TRP A 101 5.87 20.04 -15.64
C TRP A 101 6.80 18.95 -16.21
N THR A 102 7.99 19.34 -16.71
CA THR A 102 8.99 18.38 -17.20
C THR A 102 9.57 17.57 -16.06
N ALA A 103 9.96 18.21 -14.94
CA ALA A 103 10.46 17.52 -13.75
C ALA A 103 9.39 16.61 -13.16
N PHE A 104 8.13 17.05 -13.12
CA PHE A 104 7.01 16.23 -12.69
C PHE A 104 6.82 15.00 -13.60
N ALA A 105 6.85 15.17 -14.93
CA ALA A 105 6.74 14.05 -15.87
C ALA A 105 7.89 13.04 -15.71
N VAL A 106 9.14 13.52 -15.53
CA VAL A 106 10.31 12.66 -15.25
C VAL A 106 10.15 11.91 -13.93
N PHE A 107 9.68 12.58 -12.88
CA PHE A 107 9.38 11.93 -11.60
C PHE A 107 8.34 10.82 -11.74
N ILE A 108 7.23 11.11 -12.45
CA ILE A 108 6.17 10.11 -12.67
C ILE A 108 6.72 8.93 -13.49
N ALA A 109 7.49 9.18 -14.56
CA ALA A 109 8.10 8.11 -15.33
C ALA A 109 9.02 7.22 -14.48
N ALA A 110 9.85 7.82 -13.61
CA ALA A 110 10.68 7.09 -12.65
C ALA A 110 9.85 6.24 -11.68
N SER A 111 8.78 6.82 -11.12
CA SER A 111 7.87 6.11 -10.20
C SER A 111 7.10 4.97 -10.88
N LEU A 112 6.70 5.16 -12.12
CA LEU A 112 6.05 4.12 -12.93
C LEU A 112 6.98 2.94 -13.20
N LEU A 113 8.26 3.20 -13.49
CA LEU A 113 9.27 2.15 -13.66
C LEU A 113 9.51 1.37 -12.36
N GLN A 114 9.51 2.04 -11.21
CA GLN A 114 9.58 1.37 -9.92
C GLN A 114 8.38 0.42 -9.68
N SER A 115 7.21 0.69 -10.25
CA SER A 115 6.06 -0.23 -10.12
C SER A 115 6.31 -1.60 -10.78
N MET A 116 7.18 -1.67 -11.78
CA MET A 116 7.60 -2.93 -12.42
C MET A 116 8.50 -3.79 -11.52
N GLU A 117 9.21 -3.16 -10.60
CA GLU A 117 10.09 -3.84 -9.64
C GLU A 117 9.33 -4.67 -8.61
N GLY A 118 8.15 -4.22 -8.19
CA GLY A 118 7.37 -4.83 -7.11
C GLY A 118 7.16 -6.35 -7.26
N PRO A 119 6.66 -6.85 -8.39
CA PRO A 119 6.52 -8.29 -8.63
C PRO A 119 7.85 -9.04 -8.61
N ALA A 120 8.92 -8.46 -9.20
CA ALA A 120 10.25 -9.07 -9.20
C ALA A 120 10.82 -9.17 -7.77
N TYR A 121 10.58 -8.13 -6.94
CA TYR A 121 10.99 -8.11 -5.54
C TYR A 121 10.24 -9.17 -4.73
N SER A 122 8.92 -9.27 -4.88
CA SER A 122 8.10 -10.28 -4.20
C SER A 122 8.50 -11.70 -4.62
N ALA A 123 8.76 -11.92 -5.89
CA ALA A 123 9.24 -13.21 -6.39
C ALA A 123 10.64 -13.54 -5.85
N LEU A 124 11.53 -12.56 -5.72
CA LEU A 124 12.86 -12.75 -5.15
C LEU A 124 12.79 -13.14 -3.67
N VAL A 125 11.88 -12.56 -2.87
CA VAL A 125 11.62 -13.00 -1.49
C VAL A 125 11.22 -14.48 -1.46
N ALA A 126 10.37 -14.92 -2.39
CA ALA A 126 9.97 -16.32 -2.47
C ALA A 126 11.12 -17.26 -2.83
N ASP A 127 12.03 -16.83 -3.73
CA ASP A 127 13.22 -17.63 -4.12
C ASP A 127 14.22 -17.81 -2.99
N LEU A 128 14.33 -16.83 -2.11
CA LEU A 128 15.27 -16.82 -1.00
C LEU A 128 14.81 -17.64 0.21
N THR A 129 13.58 -18.19 0.16
CA THR A 129 12.94 -18.80 1.33
C THR A 129 12.29 -20.13 1.02
N SER A 130 12.39 -21.07 1.99
CA SER A 130 11.60 -22.30 1.96
C SER A 130 10.09 -22.00 2.10
N SER A 131 9.23 -22.93 1.71
CA SER A 131 7.78 -22.79 1.89
C SER A 131 7.39 -22.54 3.36
N ALA A 132 8.10 -23.15 4.30
CA ALA A 132 7.89 -22.99 5.73
C ALA A 132 8.26 -21.59 6.26
N ASP A 133 9.26 -20.96 5.65
CA ASP A 133 9.79 -19.65 6.08
C ASP A 133 9.23 -18.47 5.28
N ARG A 134 8.48 -18.76 4.22
CA ARG A 134 8.01 -17.75 3.25
C ARG A 134 7.11 -16.69 3.90
N GLU A 135 6.16 -17.08 4.73
CA GLU A 135 5.28 -16.16 5.47
C GLU A 135 6.10 -15.24 6.38
N ARG A 136 7.10 -15.79 7.07
CA ARG A 136 8.01 -15.03 7.94
C ARG A 136 8.85 -14.02 7.17
N ALA A 137 9.33 -14.38 5.98
CA ALA A 137 10.10 -13.49 5.13
C ALA A 137 9.28 -12.35 4.55
N TYR A 138 8.05 -12.61 4.10
CA TYR A 138 7.14 -11.53 3.68
C TYR A 138 6.77 -10.61 4.82
N SER A 139 6.51 -11.16 6.00
CA SER A 139 6.26 -10.37 7.22
C SER A 139 7.46 -9.51 7.60
N LEU A 140 8.70 -10.05 7.51
CA LEU A 140 9.93 -9.27 7.73
C LEU A 140 10.07 -8.13 6.71
N ASN A 141 9.78 -8.40 5.44
CA ASN A 141 9.83 -7.39 4.38
C ASN A 141 8.81 -6.26 4.60
N TYR A 142 7.59 -6.60 5.05
CA TYR A 142 6.57 -5.62 5.42
C TYR A 142 6.99 -4.76 6.63
N LEU A 143 7.56 -5.39 7.66
CA LEU A 143 8.14 -4.67 8.80
C LEU A 143 9.31 -3.77 8.38
N ALA A 144 10.18 -4.25 7.50
CA ALA A 144 11.31 -3.50 6.97
C ALA A 144 10.85 -2.21 6.26
N LEU A 145 9.82 -2.31 5.41
CA LEU A 145 9.20 -1.16 4.76
C LEU A 145 8.70 -0.12 5.78
N ASN A 146 7.93 -0.56 6.77
CA ASN A 146 7.36 0.34 7.78
C ASN A 146 8.43 0.94 8.68
N LEU A 147 9.46 0.18 9.07
CA LEU A 147 10.61 0.69 9.83
C LEU A 147 11.33 1.81 9.08
N GLY A 148 11.57 1.63 7.77
CA GLY A 148 12.17 2.67 6.94
C GLY A 148 11.28 3.92 6.85
N MET A 149 9.97 3.74 6.75
CA MET A 149 9.02 4.85 6.66
C MET A 149 8.72 5.57 7.99
N ILE A 150 9.25 5.13 9.14
CA ILE A 150 9.00 5.83 10.41
C ILE A 150 9.52 7.27 10.38
N LEU A 151 10.71 7.50 9.86
CA LEU A 151 11.34 8.82 9.85
C LEU A 151 11.13 9.57 8.53
N SER A 152 11.02 8.85 7.42
CA SER A 152 11.01 9.38 6.06
C SER A 152 9.97 10.49 5.85
N PRO A 153 8.67 10.34 6.15
CA PRO A 153 7.69 11.39 5.93
C PRO A 153 7.87 12.61 6.84
N SER A 154 8.33 12.43 8.08
CA SER A 154 8.62 13.54 8.99
C SER A 154 9.78 14.39 8.50
N VAL A 155 10.88 13.75 8.07
CA VAL A 155 12.03 14.44 7.47
C VAL A 155 11.60 15.12 6.16
N GLY A 156 10.77 14.44 5.36
CA GLY A 156 10.16 15.01 4.15
C GLY A 156 9.38 16.30 4.45
N GLY A 157 8.54 16.28 5.48
CA GLY A 157 7.78 17.45 5.91
C GLY A 157 8.65 18.62 6.40
N MET A 158 9.76 18.33 7.11
CA MET A 158 10.71 19.36 7.54
C MET A 158 11.44 20.02 6.37
N LEU A 159 11.81 19.24 5.37
CA LEU A 159 12.54 19.72 4.20
C LEU A 159 11.63 20.38 3.16
N PHE A 160 10.33 20.11 3.21
CA PHE A 160 9.34 20.52 2.20
C PHE A 160 9.35 22.02 1.90
N ALA A 161 9.42 22.88 2.94
CA ALA A 161 9.30 24.32 2.76
C ALA A 161 10.47 24.90 1.95
N ASN A 162 11.71 24.58 2.33
CA ASN A 162 12.91 25.28 1.86
C ASN A 162 13.91 24.41 1.09
N HIS A 163 13.80 23.08 1.17
CA HIS A 163 14.80 22.12 0.66
C HIS A 163 14.20 21.02 -0.19
N LEU A 164 13.23 21.35 -1.05
CA LEU A 164 12.49 20.35 -1.84
C LEU A 164 13.42 19.50 -2.74
N LYS A 165 14.46 20.11 -3.34
CA LYS A 165 15.47 19.40 -4.16
C LYS A 165 16.20 18.32 -3.36
N LEU A 166 16.42 18.55 -2.06
CA LEU A 166 17.09 17.59 -1.19
C LEU A 166 16.25 16.32 -0.96
N LEU A 167 14.90 16.42 -1.00
CA LEU A 167 14.01 15.25 -0.93
C LEU A 167 14.28 14.27 -2.08
N PHE A 168 14.39 14.81 -3.30
CA PHE A 168 14.68 14.01 -4.49
C PHE A 168 16.09 13.40 -4.42
N LEU A 169 17.09 14.17 -3.97
CA LEU A 169 18.47 13.68 -3.80
C LEU A 169 18.56 12.55 -2.78
N ILE A 170 17.93 12.69 -1.61
CA ILE A 170 17.91 11.66 -0.56
C ILE A 170 17.25 10.38 -1.09
N ASN A 171 16.14 10.53 -1.86
CA ASN A 171 15.46 9.38 -2.45
C ASN A 171 16.38 8.66 -3.46
N ALA A 172 17.05 9.39 -4.36
CA ALA A 172 18.02 8.82 -5.30
C ALA A 172 19.16 8.08 -4.59
N LEU A 173 19.75 8.67 -3.55
CA LEU A 173 20.83 8.06 -2.77
C LEU A 173 20.38 6.80 -2.02
N ALA A 174 19.17 6.81 -1.46
CA ALA A 174 18.63 5.66 -0.76
C ALA A 174 18.37 4.48 -1.73
N ILE A 175 17.77 4.73 -2.89
CA ILE A 175 17.58 3.70 -3.92
C ILE A 175 18.97 3.18 -4.34
N GLY A 176 19.93 4.05 -4.66
CA GLY A 176 21.28 3.66 -5.07
C GLY A 176 22.00 2.78 -4.05
N THR A 177 21.88 3.13 -2.76
CA THR A 177 22.46 2.33 -1.66
C THR A 177 21.79 0.95 -1.58
N SER A 178 20.46 0.88 -1.68
CA SER A 178 19.72 -0.39 -1.72
C SER A 178 20.11 -1.24 -2.92
N THR A 179 20.21 -0.65 -4.10
CA THR A 179 20.61 -1.32 -5.34
C THR A 179 22.01 -1.92 -5.23
N ILE A 180 22.97 -1.20 -4.63
CA ILE A 180 24.32 -1.72 -4.37
C ILE A 180 24.27 -2.91 -3.41
N LEU A 181 23.50 -2.83 -2.32
CA LEU A 181 23.32 -3.95 -1.37
C LEU A 181 22.77 -5.19 -2.07
N ILE A 182 21.74 -5.05 -2.91
CA ILE A 182 21.14 -6.14 -3.69
C ILE A 182 22.12 -6.67 -4.74
N ALA A 183 22.81 -5.78 -5.46
CA ALA A 183 23.76 -6.16 -6.51
C ALA A 183 24.93 -6.97 -5.99
N ILE A 184 25.48 -6.62 -4.83
CA ILE A 184 26.61 -7.30 -4.22
C ILE A 184 26.15 -8.51 -3.40
N GLY A 185 25.14 -8.32 -2.55
CA GLY A 185 24.71 -9.32 -1.57
C GLY A 185 23.98 -10.51 -2.18
N LEU A 186 23.32 -10.33 -3.32
CA LEU A 186 22.51 -11.37 -3.99
C LEU A 186 23.12 -11.87 -5.30
N ARG A 187 24.43 -11.70 -5.50
CA ARG A 187 25.12 -12.06 -6.75
C ARG A 187 25.05 -13.56 -7.10
N HIS A 188 24.89 -14.43 -6.11
CA HIS A 188 24.87 -15.88 -6.28
C HIS A 188 23.46 -16.50 -6.31
N VAL A 189 22.41 -15.67 -6.18
CA VAL A 189 21.03 -16.15 -6.15
C VAL A 189 20.54 -16.49 -7.56
N VAL A 190 20.02 -17.71 -7.71
CA VAL A 190 19.39 -18.21 -8.93
C VAL A 190 17.88 -18.36 -8.67
N ASN A 191 17.04 -18.08 -9.69
CA ASN A 191 15.59 -18.24 -9.57
C ASN A 191 15.24 -19.71 -9.28
N SER A 192 14.30 -19.94 -8.35
CA SER A 192 13.82 -21.29 -8.00
C SER A 192 12.29 -21.37 -8.15
N ASP A 193 11.81 -22.54 -8.61
CA ASP A 193 10.38 -22.85 -8.77
C ASP A 193 9.94 -23.85 -7.69
N ALA A 194 9.27 -23.39 -6.63
CA ALA A 194 8.69 -24.29 -5.64
C ALA A 194 7.40 -23.74 -4.98
N ALA A 195 6.31 -24.50 -5.04
CA ALA A 195 5.05 -24.22 -4.38
C ALA A 195 4.55 -25.42 -3.55
N ALA A 196 4.07 -25.18 -2.32
CA ALA A 196 3.36 -26.15 -1.47
C ALA A 196 1.97 -25.63 -1.08
N PHE A 197 0.96 -26.51 -0.90
CA PHE A 197 -0.46 -26.20 -0.73
C PHE A 197 -0.95 -26.49 0.70
N ASP A 198 -1.86 -25.66 1.24
CA ASP A 198 -2.28 -25.71 2.66
C ASP A 198 -3.82 -25.75 2.91
N SER A 199 -4.69 -25.79 1.88
CA SER A 199 -6.15 -25.75 2.06
C SER A 199 -6.91 -26.68 1.09
N PRO A 200 -8.07 -27.26 1.49
CA PRO A 200 -8.91 -28.10 0.60
C PRO A 200 -9.43 -27.37 -0.63
N TYR A 201 -9.66 -26.06 -0.55
CA TYR A 201 -10.10 -25.23 -1.67
C TYR A 201 -8.95 -24.84 -2.61
N GLU A 202 -7.71 -25.13 -2.21
CA GLU A 202 -6.49 -24.86 -2.98
C GLU A 202 -6.21 -25.94 -4.02
N SER A 203 -6.72 -27.16 -3.79
CA SER A 203 -6.53 -28.32 -4.65
C SER A 203 -7.60 -28.34 -5.76
N GLY A 204 -7.18 -28.20 -7.04
CA GLY A 204 -7.96 -28.66 -8.18
C GLY A 204 -8.98 -27.70 -8.77
N GLY A 205 -8.56 -26.57 -9.32
CA GLY A 205 -9.40 -25.74 -10.22
C GLY A 205 -9.13 -26.07 -11.68
N LYS A 206 -10.00 -26.83 -12.36
CA LYS A 206 -10.05 -26.90 -13.82
C LYS A 206 -11.07 -25.85 -14.27
N GLY A 207 -10.63 -24.79 -14.98
CA GLY A 207 -11.55 -23.77 -15.49
C GLY A 207 -10.88 -22.42 -15.75
N SER A 208 -11.65 -21.45 -16.24
CA SER A 208 -11.19 -20.07 -16.39
C SER A 208 -11.41 -19.28 -15.09
N THR A 209 -10.67 -18.20 -14.89
CA THR A 209 -10.88 -17.26 -13.76
C THR A 209 -12.34 -16.80 -13.66
N LEU A 210 -12.99 -16.60 -14.84
CA LEU A 210 -14.38 -16.19 -14.90
C LEU A 210 -15.36 -17.28 -14.43
N SER A 211 -15.05 -18.57 -14.65
CA SER A 211 -15.89 -19.69 -14.16
C SER A 211 -15.86 -19.75 -12.62
N ILE A 212 -14.71 -19.53 -11.99
CA ILE A 212 -14.58 -19.49 -10.52
C ILE A 212 -15.38 -18.31 -9.94
N LEU A 213 -15.30 -17.13 -10.54
CA LEU A 213 -16.06 -15.96 -10.07
C LEU A 213 -17.58 -16.14 -10.24
N LYS A 214 -18.02 -16.88 -11.28
CA LYS A 214 -19.44 -17.25 -11.45
C LYS A 214 -19.89 -18.30 -10.45
N GLU A 215 -19.04 -19.25 -10.11
CA GLU A 215 -19.30 -20.30 -9.12
C GLU A 215 -19.36 -19.72 -7.70
N TYR A 216 -18.48 -18.74 -7.40
CA TYR A 216 -18.38 -18.10 -6.09
C TYR A 216 -18.62 -16.57 -6.16
N PRO A 217 -19.87 -16.10 -6.39
CA PRO A 217 -20.17 -14.66 -6.52
C PRO A 217 -19.85 -13.85 -5.26
N VAL A 218 -19.71 -14.52 -4.12
CA VAL A 218 -19.29 -13.90 -2.85
C VAL A 218 -17.89 -13.28 -2.94
N LEU A 219 -17.01 -13.78 -3.82
CA LEU A 219 -15.71 -13.20 -4.08
C LEU A 219 -15.83 -11.81 -4.73
N ILE A 220 -16.78 -11.63 -5.66
CA ILE A 220 -17.03 -10.34 -6.31
C ILE A 220 -17.53 -9.33 -5.26
N LEU A 221 -18.46 -9.77 -4.39
CA LEU A 221 -18.92 -8.92 -3.28
C LEU A 221 -17.76 -8.52 -2.36
N PHE A 222 -16.84 -9.45 -2.05
CA PHE A 222 -15.64 -9.16 -1.28
C PHE A 222 -14.77 -8.11 -1.99
N PHE A 223 -14.52 -8.24 -3.30
CA PHE A 223 -13.76 -7.26 -4.07
C PHE A 223 -14.36 -5.86 -3.99
N ILE A 224 -15.68 -5.75 -4.17
CA ILE A 224 -16.38 -4.46 -4.10
C ILE A 224 -16.25 -3.83 -2.71
N VAL A 225 -16.55 -4.59 -1.67
CA VAL A 225 -16.55 -4.09 -0.28
C VAL A 225 -15.16 -3.64 0.14
N THR A 226 -14.14 -4.46 -0.12
CA THR A 226 -12.76 -4.11 0.23
C THR A 226 -12.22 -2.96 -0.61
N SER A 227 -12.59 -2.89 -1.89
CA SER A 227 -12.21 -1.78 -2.76
C SER A 227 -12.84 -0.46 -2.32
N LEU A 228 -14.10 -0.44 -1.91
CA LEU A 228 -14.75 0.75 -1.34
C LEU A 228 -14.03 1.21 -0.06
N SER A 229 -13.74 0.27 0.85
CA SER A 229 -13.04 0.58 2.10
C SER A 229 -11.65 1.14 1.84
N TRP A 230 -10.88 0.53 0.95
CA TRP A 230 -9.54 0.99 0.59
C TRP A 230 -9.55 2.31 -0.20
N ALA A 231 -10.52 2.52 -1.11
CA ALA A 231 -10.65 3.78 -1.84
C ALA A 231 -10.91 4.95 -0.87
N MET A 232 -11.75 4.73 0.16
CA MET A 232 -12.00 5.74 1.19
C MET A 232 -10.79 5.91 2.13
N TYR A 233 -10.13 4.84 2.54
CA TYR A 233 -8.90 4.93 3.34
C TYR A 233 -7.82 5.74 2.62
N ASN A 234 -7.63 5.53 1.31
CA ASN A 234 -6.62 6.25 0.54
C ASN A 234 -6.86 7.79 0.49
N GLN A 235 -8.05 8.25 0.88
CA GLN A 235 -8.30 9.70 1.02
C GLN A 235 -7.45 10.34 2.13
N GLN A 236 -6.90 9.55 3.05
CA GLN A 236 -5.92 10.04 4.02
C GLN A 236 -4.65 10.62 3.35
N SER A 237 -4.28 10.15 2.17
CA SER A 237 -3.14 10.66 1.41
C SER A 237 -3.50 11.77 0.42
N TYR A 238 -4.79 12.09 0.26
CA TYR A 238 -5.28 13.13 -0.62
C TYR A 238 -5.98 14.27 0.13
N LEU A 239 -7.08 13.99 0.86
CA LEU A 239 -7.85 15.03 1.55
C LEU A 239 -7.13 15.60 2.78
N ILE A 240 -6.48 14.74 3.60
CA ILE A 240 -5.77 15.22 4.80
C ILE A 240 -4.69 16.24 4.46
N PRO A 241 -3.76 15.97 3.50
CA PRO A 241 -2.77 16.99 3.14
C PRO A 241 -3.39 18.23 2.50
N LEU A 242 -4.50 18.14 1.76
CA LEU A 242 -5.22 19.31 1.25
C LEU A 242 -5.74 20.18 2.40
N ASP A 243 -6.49 19.58 3.35
CA ASP A 243 -7.02 20.31 4.51
C ASP A 243 -5.91 20.93 5.37
N LEU A 244 -4.83 20.17 5.61
CA LEU A 244 -3.69 20.68 6.37
C LEU A 244 -2.96 21.81 5.62
N SER A 245 -2.89 21.76 4.28
CA SER A 245 -2.30 22.82 3.47
C SER A 245 -3.13 24.10 3.51
N GLU A 246 -4.46 24.00 3.54
CA GLU A 246 -5.37 25.15 3.64
C GLU A 246 -5.35 25.79 5.04
N ILE A 247 -5.27 24.97 6.09
CA ILE A 247 -5.28 25.45 7.48
C ILE A 247 -3.90 25.96 7.91
N ASN A 248 -2.81 25.29 7.52
CA ASN A 248 -1.48 25.47 8.09
C ASN A 248 -0.41 25.90 7.06
N GLY A 249 -0.74 25.99 5.76
CA GLY A 249 0.23 26.28 4.71
C GLY A 249 1.38 25.27 4.69
N ASP A 250 2.62 25.75 4.55
CA ASP A 250 3.84 24.92 4.55
C ASP A 250 4.04 24.09 5.82
N LYS A 251 3.55 24.59 6.98
CA LYS A 251 3.59 23.84 8.26
C LYS A 251 2.71 22.58 8.22
N GLY A 252 1.68 22.57 7.38
CA GLY A 252 0.82 21.40 7.17
C GLY A 252 1.60 20.19 6.69
N ALA A 253 2.67 20.39 5.90
CA ALA A 253 3.54 19.30 5.43
C ALA A 253 4.26 18.60 6.59
N LEU A 254 4.75 19.34 7.58
CA LEU A 254 5.36 18.75 8.77
C LEU A 254 4.33 17.97 9.60
N ILE A 255 3.13 18.54 9.80
CA ILE A 255 2.05 17.85 10.53
C ILE A 255 1.68 16.55 9.80
N TYR A 256 1.47 16.61 8.50
CA TYR A 256 1.15 15.42 7.71
C TYR A 256 2.28 14.37 7.71
N GLY A 257 3.54 14.83 7.61
CA GLY A 257 4.71 13.96 7.70
C GLY A 257 4.79 13.22 9.04
N THR A 258 4.58 13.94 10.17
CA THR A 258 4.56 13.32 11.50
C THR A 258 3.37 12.38 11.70
N MET A 259 2.20 12.70 11.13
CA MET A 259 1.04 11.79 11.10
C MET A 259 1.35 10.49 10.36
N THR A 260 1.99 10.57 9.20
CA THR A 260 2.38 9.38 8.42
C THR A 260 3.46 8.57 9.14
N SER A 261 4.42 9.22 9.79
CA SER A 261 5.41 8.53 10.62
C SER A 261 4.76 7.82 11.81
N LEU A 262 3.78 8.45 12.47
CA LEU A 262 3.01 7.81 13.54
C LEU A 262 2.22 6.60 13.03
N ASN A 263 1.63 6.67 11.83
CA ASN A 263 0.98 5.53 11.19
C ASN A 263 1.94 4.33 11.13
N CYS A 264 3.16 4.50 10.61
CA CYS A 264 4.15 3.43 10.53
C CYS A 264 4.54 2.87 11.91
N ILE A 265 4.69 3.73 12.93
CA ILE A 265 4.96 3.30 14.32
C ILE A 265 3.80 2.43 14.84
N VAL A 266 2.55 2.89 14.65
CA VAL A 266 1.35 2.15 15.07
C VAL A 266 1.27 0.80 14.35
N VAL A 267 1.56 0.74 13.04
CA VAL A 267 1.63 -0.53 12.29
C VAL A 267 2.63 -1.49 12.94
N VAL A 268 3.85 -1.04 13.20
CA VAL A 268 4.92 -1.90 13.76
C VAL A 268 4.55 -2.43 15.15
N ILE A 269 3.96 -1.59 16.00
CA ILE A 269 3.64 -1.96 17.39
C ILE A 269 2.37 -2.83 17.45
N PHE A 270 1.33 -2.45 16.72
CA PHE A 270 0.00 -3.05 16.88
C PHE A 270 -0.27 -4.25 15.97
N THR A 271 0.46 -4.41 14.85
CA THR A 271 0.26 -5.58 13.96
C THR A 271 0.41 -6.90 14.71
N PRO A 272 1.47 -7.15 15.51
CA PRO A 272 1.58 -8.40 16.25
C PRO A 272 0.47 -8.60 17.29
N LEU A 273 0.02 -7.50 17.91
CA LEU A 273 -1.07 -7.55 18.91
C LEU A 273 -2.39 -7.94 18.26
N TRP A 274 -2.76 -7.29 17.17
CA TRP A 274 -3.97 -7.60 16.41
C TRP A 274 -3.93 -9.01 15.81
N THR A 275 -2.78 -9.45 15.30
CA THR A 275 -2.59 -10.81 14.78
C THR A 275 -2.88 -11.84 15.87
N LYS A 276 -2.32 -11.65 17.08
CA LYS A 276 -2.56 -12.54 18.22
C LYS A 276 -4.02 -12.55 18.67
N TRP A 277 -4.64 -11.37 18.82
CA TRP A 277 -6.02 -11.26 19.32
C TRP A 277 -7.07 -11.79 18.34
N LEU A 278 -6.81 -11.66 17.03
CA LEU A 278 -7.76 -12.01 15.98
C LEU A 278 -7.39 -13.29 15.23
N ARG A 279 -6.42 -14.06 15.73
CA ARG A 279 -5.93 -15.30 15.11
C ARG A 279 -7.06 -16.27 14.76
N ASN A 280 -8.06 -16.41 15.66
CA ASN A 280 -9.18 -17.34 15.51
C ASN A 280 -10.47 -16.68 14.97
N ARG A 281 -10.38 -15.45 14.43
CA ARG A 281 -11.55 -14.77 13.88
C ARG A 281 -11.54 -14.86 12.35
N PRO A 282 -12.74 -15.07 11.73
CA PRO A 282 -12.86 -15.07 10.27
C PRO A 282 -12.35 -13.77 9.65
N GLU A 283 -11.74 -13.85 8.46
CA GLU A 283 -11.17 -12.71 7.74
C GLU A 283 -12.19 -11.59 7.51
N VAL A 284 -13.44 -11.95 7.15
CA VAL A 284 -14.52 -10.97 6.94
C VAL A 284 -14.82 -10.15 8.19
N LYS A 285 -14.72 -10.77 9.40
CA LYS A 285 -14.87 -10.00 10.66
C LYS A 285 -13.73 -9.01 10.88
N LYS A 286 -12.50 -9.38 10.51
CA LYS A 286 -11.36 -8.46 10.55
C LYS A 286 -11.58 -7.29 9.61
N SER A 287 -12.04 -7.56 8.38
CA SER A 287 -12.38 -6.52 7.39
C SER A 287 -13.48 -5.58 7.90
N PHE A 288 -14.53 -6.10 8.58
CA PHE A 288 -15.58 -5.28 9.19
C PHE A 288 -15.00 -4.30 10.22
N PHE A 289 -14.23 -4.80 11.18
CA PHE A 289 -13.58 -3.93 12.18
C PHE A 289 -12.59 -2.97 11.51
N GLY A 290 -11.90 -3.39 10.45
CA GLY A 290 -11.02 -2.54 9.67
C GLY A 290 -11.76 -1.33 9.09
N THR A 291 -12.87 -1.56 8.39
CA THR A 291 -13.72 -0.47 7.84
C THR A 291 -14.33 0.39 8.95
N PHE A 292 -14.72 -0.22 10.09
CA PHE A 292 -15.23 0.52 11.25
C PHE A 292 -14.18 1.49 11.82
N PHE A 293 -12.93 1.07 11.95
CA PHE A 293 -11.84 1.95 12.42
C PHE A 293 -11.48 3.03 11.38
N PHE A 294 -11.60 2.78 10.08
CA PHE A 294 -11.50 3.84 9.07
C PHE A 294 -12.59 4.91 9.28
N PHE A 295 -13.83 4.46 9.42
CA PHE A 295 -14.96 5.36 9.68
C PHE A 295 -14.74 6.19 10.96
N LEU A 296 -14.41 5.55 12.08
CA LEU A 296 -14.21 6.21 13.36
C LEU A 296 -13.03 7.19 13.32
N GLY A 297 -11.91 6.78 12.71
CA GLY A 297 -10.71 7.61 12.58
C GLY A 297 -10.99 8.89 11.78
N PHE A 298 -11.75 8.81 10.70
CA PHE A 298 -12.11 9.99 9.92
C PHE A 298 -13.16 10.87 10.62
N VAL A 299 -14.09 10.29 11.39
CA VAL A 299 -14.97 11.08 12.27
C VAL A 299 -14.15 11.91 13.28
N VAL A 300 -13.13 11.30 13.89
CA VAL A 300 -12.24 12.00 14.82
C VAL A 300 -11.44 13.09 14.10
N PHE A 301 -10.90 12.79 12.90
CA PHE A 301 -10.14 13.76 12.10
C PHE A 301 -10.95 15.02 11.76
N ILE A 302 -12.18 14.86 11.26
CA ILE A 302 -13.05 15.98 10.85
C ILE A 302 -13.36 16.89 12.04
N ASN A 303 -13.48 16.33 13.23
CA ASN A 303 -13.77 17.07 14.45
C ASN A 303 -12.54 17.65 15.16
N ALA A 304 -11.34 17.47 14.61
CA ALA A 304 -10.10 17.94 15.22
C ALA A 304 -9.99 19.48 15.26
N LYS A 305 -10.63 20.20 14.33
CA LYS A 305 -10.70 21.68 14.29
C LYS A 305 -9.33 22.35 14.49
N GLY A 306 -8.26 21.80 13.93
CA GLY A 306 -6.90 22.31 14.06
C GLY A 306 -6.11 21.80 15.28
N HIS A 307 -6.72 21.04 16.19
CA HIS A 307 -6.01 20.46 17.34
C HIS A 307 -5.11 19.29 16.93
N GLN A 308 -3.81 19.50 16.94
CA GLN A 308 -2.81 18.54 16.44
C GLN A 308 -2.88 17.17 17.16
N LEU A 309 -3.10 17.15 18.49
CA LEU A 309 -3.23 15.89 19.24
C LEU A 309 -4.42 15.04 18.76
N VAL A 310 -5.51 15.69 18.32
CA VAL A 310 -6.69 14.98 17.80
C VAL A 310 -6.39 14.40 16.42
N TYR A 311 -5.56 15.05 15.62
CA TYR A 311 -5.07 14.46 14.36
C TYR A 311 -4.28 13.19 14.61
N TYR A 312 -3.38 13.16 15.59
CA TYR A 312 -2.62 11.96 15.93
C TYR A 312 -3.51 10.84 16.49
N LEU A 313 -4.54 11.16 17.27
CA LEU A 313 -5.53 10.18 17.70
C LEU A 313 -6.29 9.57 16.51
N ALA A 314 -6.70 10.39 15.56
CA ALA A 314 -7.34 9.94 14.33
C ALA A 314 -6.45 8.96 13.55
N VAL A 315 -5.14 9.29 13.41
CA VAL A 315 -4.14 8.39 12.78
C VAL A 315 -4.11 7.05 13.47
N MET A 316 -3.98 7.02 14.79
CA MET A 316 -3.94 5.75 15.55
C MET A 316 -5.16 4.89 15.25
N ILE A 317 -6.35 5.49 15.23
CA ILE A 317 -7.61 4.79 15.03
C ILE A 317 -7.70 4.24 13.60
N TYR A 318 -7.50 5.06 12.57
CA TYR A 318 -7.63 4.55 11.20
C TYR A 318 -6.50 3.59 10.82
N THR A 319 -5.31 3.69 11.44
CA THR A 319 -4.22 2.74 11.25
C THR A 319 -4.58 1.34 11.78
N TRP A 320 -5.34 1.22 12.86
CA TRP A 320 -5.88 -0.08 13.26
C TRP A 320 -6.77 -0.67 12.16
N GLY A 321 -7.53 0.18 11.47
CA GLY A 321 -8.30 -0.24 10.30
C GLY A 321 -7.43 -0.80 9.19
N GLU A 322 -6.33 -0.13 8.85
CA GLU A 322 -5.34 -0.56 7.86
C GLU A 322 -4.74 -1.93 8.21
N ILE A 323 -4.28 -2.09 9.45
CA ILE A 323 -3.73 -3.36 9.93
C ILE A 323 -4.74 -4.49 9.76
N LEU A 324 -5.99 -4.29 10.16
CA LEU A 324 -7.03 -5.31 10.09
C LEU A 324 -7.39 -5.69 8.65
N HIS A 325 -7.43 -4.73 7.73
CA HIS A 325 -7.59 -5.00 6.31
C HIS A 325 -6.39 -5.78 5.74
N SER A 326 -5.17 -5.42 6.10
CA SER A 326 -3.96 -6.14 5.67
C SER A 326 -3.96 -7.59 6.18
N LEU A 327 -4.42 -7.83 7.41
CA LEU A 327 -4.56 -9.16 8.00
C LEU A 327 -5.75 -9.96 7.45
N SER A 328 -6.62 -9.36 6.63
CA SER A 328 -7.82 -10.03 6.10
C SER A 328 -7.79 -10.25 4.60
N ASN A 329 -7.31 -9.30 3.80
CA ASN A 329 -7.53 -9.30 2.35
C ASN A 329 -6.86 -10.46 1.62
N GLU A 330 -5.55 -10.61 1.74
CA GLU A 330 -4.83 -11.69 1.08
C GLU A 330 -5.19 -13.08 1.67
N PRO A 331 -5.25 -13.27 3.01
CA PRO A 331 -5.67 -14.54 3.58
C PRO A 331 -7.10 -14.95 3.19
N TYR A 332 -8.02 -13.99 3.03
CA TYR A 332 -9.37 -14.28 2.55
C TYR A 332 -9.35 -14.94 1.17
N LEU A 333 -8.66 -14.35 0.22
CA LEU A 333 -8.60 -14.84 -1.17
C LEU A 333 -7.82 -16.14 -1.26
N THR A 334 -6.64 -16.21 -0.65
CA THR A 334 -5.75 -17.38 -0.75
C THR A 334 -6.36 -18.65 -0.18
N ARG A 335 -7.27 -18.56 0.80
CA ARG A 335 -7.97 -19.71 1.39
C ARG A 335 -9.22 -20.16 0.64
N ARG A 336 -9.79 -19.31 -0.24
CA ARG A 336 -11.07 -19.55 -0.95
C ARG A 336 -10.91 -19.79 -2.44
N VAL A 337 -9.69 -19.68 -2.95
CA VAL A 337 -9.40 -19.75 -4.39
C VAL A 337 -8.36 -20.84 -4.65
N PRO A 338 -8.55 -21.68 -5.70
CA PRO A 338 -7.58 -22.67 -6.11
C PRO A 338 -6.20 -22.05 -6.35
N ALA A 339 -5.14 -22.72 -5.91
CA ALA A 339 -3.77 -22.21 -5.98
C ALA A 339 -3.34 -21.82 -7.41
N THR A 340 -3.77 -22.62 -8.40
CA THR A 340 -3.51 -22.40 -9.83
C THR A 340 -4.18 -21.12 -10.39
N HIS A 341 -5.12 -20.51 -9.67
CA HIS A 341 -5.87 -19.32 -10.09
C HIS A 341 -5.63 -18.11 -9.18
N ARG A 342 -4.89 -18.25 -8.08
CA ARG A 342 -4.64 -17.18 -7.12
C ARG A 342 -4.10 -15.91 -7.76
N GLY A 343 -3.04 -16.02 -8.54
CA GLY A 343 -2.44 -14.86 -9.19
C GLY A 343 -3.41 -14.11 -10.11
N ARG A 344 -4.21 -14.86 -10.88
CA ARG A 344 -5.22 -14.27 -11.78
C ARG A 344 -6.35 -13.58 -11.01
N ILE A 345 -6.82 -14.19 -9.94
CA ILE A 345 -7.91 -13.62 -9.10
C ILE A 345 -7.42 -12.42 -8.30
N LEU A 346 -6.20 -12.46 -7.76
CA LEU A 346 -5.56 -11.30 -7.16
C LEU A 346 -5.39 -10.17 -8.18
N GLY A 347 -5.00 -10.49 -9.42
CA GLY A 347 -4.94 -9.52 -10.50
C GLY A 347 -6.29 -8.87 -10.82
N VAL A 348 -7.38 -9.67 -10.89
CA VAL A 348 -8.74 -9.13 -11.07
C VAL A 348 -9.13 -8.24 -9.89
N ASN A 349 -8.84 -8.63 -8.65
CA ASN A 349 -9.08 -7.80 -7.47
C ASN A 349 -8.34 -6.45 -7.57
N THR A 350 -7.05 -6.47 -7.95
CA THR A 350 -6.26 -5.24 -8.13
C THR A 350 -6.86 -4.32 -9.20
N VAL A 351 -7.32 -4.86 -10.33
CA VAL A 351 -7.97 -4.06 -11.38
C VAL A 351 -9.27 -3.43 -10.87
N ILE A 352 -10.13 -4.21 -10.18
CA ILE A 352 -11.36 -3.69 -9.58
C ILE A 352 -11.06 -2.60 -8.56
N GLN A 353 -10.07 -2.81 -7.68
CA GLN A 353 -9.63 -1.81 -6.71
C GLN A 353 -9.17 -0.51 -7.39
N SER A 354 -8.37 -0.62 -8.44
CA SER A 354 -7.84 0.54 -9.16
C SER A 354 -8.94 1.33 -9.88
N ILE A 355 -9.92 0.64 -10.48
CA ILE A 355 -11.05 1.28 -11.12
C ILE A 355 -11.92 2.02 -10.08
N ILE A 356 -12.27 1.35 -9.00
CA ILE A 356 -13.07 1.94 -7.92
C ILE A 356 -12.34 3.12 -7.30
N TYR A 357 -11.05 2.97 -6.99
CA TYR A 357 -10.21 4.05 -6.48
C TYR A 357 -10.21 5.26 -7.43
N GLY A 358 -9.94 5.03 -8.72
CA GLY A 358 -9.86 6.10 -9.72
C GLY A 358 -11.18 6.87 -9.87
N LEU A 359 -12.31 6.15 -9.93
CA LEU A 359 -13.64 6.78 -10.03
C LEU A 359 -13.94 7.66 -8.81
N PHE A 360 -13.71 7.14 -7.60
CA PHE A 360 -13.92 7.92 -6.38
C PHE A 360 -12.92 9.06 -6.24
N GLN A 361 -11.65 8.85 -6.61
CA GLN A 361 -10.63 9.88 -6.52
C GLN A 361 -10.98 11.11 -7.35
N ILE A 362 -11.41 10.92 -8.62
CA ILE A 362 -11.85 12.01 -9.51
C ILE A 362 -13.12 12.67 -8.93
N GLY A 363 -14.10 11.86 -8.49
CA GLY A 363 -15.33 12.38 -7.88
C GLY A 363 -15.06 13.22 -6.65
N ILE A 364 -14.23 12.72 -5.74
CA ILE A 364 -13.87 13.39 -4.49
C ILE A 364 -13.11 14.70 -4.77
N GLY A 365 -12.22 14.72 -5.77
CA GLY A 365 -11.54 15.94 -6.17
C GLY A 365 -12.51 17.04 -6.63
N LYS A 366 -13.49 16.68 -7.47
CA LYS A 366 -14.55 17.60 -7.92
C LYS A 366 -15.44 18.07 -6.76
N TRP A 367 -15.83 17.14 -5.87
CA TRP A 367 -16.67 17.49 -4.71
C TRP A 367 -15.91 18.39 -3.72
N TYR A 368 -14.59 18.18 -3.56
CA TYR A 368 -13.77 19.04 -2.71
C TYR A 368 -13.81 20.50 -3.19
N VAL A 369 -13.65 20.73 -4.51
CA VAL A 369 -13.71 22.07 -5.09
C VAL A 369 -15.11 22.66 -5.05
N SER A 370 -16.16 21.88 -5.33
CA SER A 370 -17.53 22.40 -5.47
C SER A 370 -18.31 22.49 -4.16
N LEU A 371 -18.06 21.57 -3.20
CA LEU A 371 -18.83 21.46 -1.95
C LEU A 371 -17.97 21.79 -0.71
N GLY A 372 -16.67 21.92 -0.87
CA GLY A 372 -15.71 22.14 0.20
C GLY A 372 -15.35 20.86 0.98
N SER A 373 -14.29 20.97 1.80
CA SER A 373 -13.71 19.87 2.57
C SER A 373 -14.75 19.12 3.41
N ARG A 374 -15.53 19.85 4.23
CA ARG A 374 -16.47 19.23 5.20
C ARG A 374 -17.50 18.33 4.56
N MET A 375 -18.14 18.77 3.47
CA MET A 375 -19.16 17.97 2.76
C MET A 375 -18.52 16.77 2.06
N THR A 376 -17.31 16.93 1.52
CA THR A 376 -16.57 15.84 0.92
C THR A 376 -16.24 14.74 1.93
N TRP A 377 -15.85 15.10 3.15
CA TRP A 377 -15.66 14.14 4.23
C TRP A 377 -16.95 13.42 4.63
N PHE A 378 -18.11 14.10 4.65
CA PHE A 378 -19.40 13.44 4.88
C PHE A 378 -19.71 12.40 3.79
N ILE A 379 -19.36 12.67 2.53
CA ILE A 379 -19.50 11.69 1.44
C ILE A 379 -18.59 10.48 1.69
N VAL A 380 -17.33 10.69 2.05
CA VAL A 380 -16.39 9.60 2.41
C VAL A 380 -16.94 8.74 3.55
N LEU A 381 -17.46 9.36 4.61
CA LEU A 381 -18.07 8.63 5.73
C LEU A 381 -19.32 7.87 5.31
N SER A 382 -20.17 8.43 4.44
CA SER A 382 -21.37 7.76 3.93
C SER A 382 -21.02 6.51 3.12
N ILE A 383 -19.96 6.57 2.30
CA ILE A 383 -19.48 5.42 1.53
C ILE A 383 -18.90 4.34 2.47
N LEU A 384 -18.16 4.73 3.53
CA LEU A 384 -17.68 3.78 4.55
C LEU A 384 -18.84 3.13 5.30
N ALA A 385 -19.91 3.87 5.62
CA ALA A 385 -21.10 3.31 6.25
C ALA A 385 -21.79 2.27 5.33
N VAL A 386 -21.89 2.56 4.02
CA VAL A 386 -22.38 1.57 3.02
C VAL A 386 -21.46 0.34 2.98
N ALA A 387 -20.13 0.53 2.98
CA ALA A 387 -19.19 -0.57 3.00
C ALA A 387 -19.33 -1.43 4.27
N LEU A 388 -19.61 -0.85 5.44
CA LEU A 388 -19.90 -1.58 6.68
C LEU A 388 -21.17 -2.46 6.55
N ILE A 389 -22.25 -1.89 6.00
CA ILE A 389 -23.49 -2.64 5.77
C ILE A 389 -23.24 -3.80 4.80
N LEU A 390 -22.55 -3.55 3.69
CA LEU A 390 -22.20 -4.58 2.71
C LEU A 390 -21.29 -5.66 3.30
N THR A 391 -20.39 -5.31 4.26
CA THR A 391 -19.54 -6.30 4.95
C THR A 391 -20.37 -7.24 5.82
N ILE A 392 -21.47 -6.77 6.43
CA ILE A 392 -22.39 -7.62 7.19
C ILE A 392 -23.07 -8.63 6.23
N VAL A 393 -23.53 -8.17 5.07
CA VAL A 393 -24.12 -9.04 4.03
C VAL A 393 -23.07 -10.06 3.54
N LEU A 394 -21.83 -9.60 3.31
CA LEU A 394 -20.70 -10.45 2.94
C LEU A 394 -20.47 -11.54 3.98
N LEU A 395 -20.45 -11.20 5.27
CA LEU A 395 -20.24 -12.16 6.36
C LEU A 395 -21.29 -13.25 6.37
N GLN A 396 -22.57 -12.89 6.14
CA GLN A 396 -23.69 -13.86 6.10
C GLN A 396 -23.57 -14.80 4.89
N ARG A 397 -23.22 -14.26 3.70
CA ARG A 397 -23.06 -15.05 2.48
C ARG A 397 -21.83 -15.94 2.52
N ASP A 398 -20.70 -15.41 3.00
CA ASP A 398 -19.44 -16.13 3.13
C ASP A 398 -19.56 -17.34 4.04
N LYS A 399 -20.30 -17.19 5.18
CA LYS A 399 -20.58 -18.29 6.09
C LYS A 399 -21.41 -19.41 5.45
N LYS A 400 -22.28 -19.09 4.49
CA LYS A 400 -23.12 -20.09 3.79
C LYS A 400 -22.34 -20.84 2.70
N VAL A 401 -21.41 -20.16 2.01
CA VAL A 401 -20.65 -20.71 0.88
C VAL A 401 -19.40 -21.44 1.35
N PHE A 402 -18.72 -20.92 2.36
CA PHE A 402 -17.44 -21.43 2.88
C PHE A 402 -17.56 -21.81 4.36
N ASP A 403 -18.58 -22.62 4.70
CA ASP A 403 -18.92 -23.03 6.05
C ASP A 403 -17.76 -23.66 6.82
N GLN A 404 -16.95 -24.50 6.15
CA GLN A 404 -15.80 -25.19 6.73
C GLN A 404 -14.72 -24.22 7.24
N LEU A 405 -14.60 -23.02 6.65
CA LEU A 405 -13.66 -21.99 7.10
C LEU A 405 -14.17 -21.22 8.33
N HIS A 406 -15.46 -21.39 8.69
CA HIS A 406 -16.11 -20.76 9.84
C HIS A 406 -16.27 -21.69 11.05
N VAL A 407 -16.00 -22.98 10.90
CA VAL A 407 -15.98 -23.93 12.01
C VAL A 407 -14.76 -23.62 12.87
N LYS A 408 -14.98 -23.34 14.17
CA LYS A 408 -13.91 -23.12 15.15
C LYS A 408 -13.04 -24.38 15.21
N LYS A 409 -11.75 -24.25 14.86
CA LYS A 409 -10.72 -25.18 15.31
C LYS A 409 -10.38 -24.92 16.77
#